data_ff4a2a0b29862b05bf4efa84f1ec8a3a
#
_entry.id   ff4a2a0b29862b05bf4efa84f1ec8a3a
#
_cell.length_a   1.000
_cell.length_b   1.000
_cell.length_c   1.000
_cell.angle_alpha   90.00
_cell.angle_beta   90.00
_cell.angle_gamma   90.00
#
_symmetry.space_group_name_H-M   'P 1'
#
loop_
_entity.id
_entity.type
_entity.pdbx_description
1 polymer ?
#
loop_
_entity_poly.entity_id
_entity_poly.type
_entity_poly.pdbx_seq_one_letter_code
_entity_poly.pdbx_strand_id
1 'polypeptide(L)'
;RITPYLIDHITNEQGQIIYKAEPKIACEACLRGEIEPPLTDEKDSPYAPQVIPADIAFLMTSALKDVIRYGTGSQARVLNRNDLAGKTGTTSDYVDTWFTGFNSNLVSTVWIGFDQPNSVQEYGAKAALPMWIDFMRVALKGQAEKTMPQPTDIVTASIDPTTGNLLPDGTPGSILEYFRKDDLSRISTQEDTTPFNAIDSPG
;
A
#
# COMPACT_ATOMS: atom_id res chain seq x y z
N ARG A 1 5.05 -2.11 13.40
CA ARG A 1 4.82 -3.55 13.12
C ARG A 1 3.94 -4.12 14.23
N ILE A 2 2.85 -4.81 13.89
CA ILE A 2 1.98 -5.50 14.84
C ILE A 2 2.40 -6.97 14.89
N THR A 3 2.50 -7.53 16.10
CA THR A 3 2.76 -8.97 16.30
C THR A 3 1.44 -9.71 16.22
N PRO A 4 1.29 -10.70 15.33
CA PRO A 4 0.07 -11.50 15.27
C PRO A 4 -0.11 -12.35 16.52
N TYR A 5 -1.36 -12.60 16.89
CA TYR A 5 -1.71 -13.48 17.99
C TYR A 5 -2.89 -14.38 17.58
N LEU A 6 -2.98 -15.57 18.21
CA LEU A 6 -4.00 -16.56 17.87
C LEU A 6 -5.07 -16.69 18.95
N ILE A 7 -4.71 -16.42 20.21
CA ILE A 7 -5.61 -16.56 21.36
C ILE A 7 -6.02 -15.17 21.80
N ASP A 8 -7.28 -14.81 21.63
CA ASP A 8 -7.84 -13.54 22.08
C ASP A 8 -8.02 -13.53 23.60
N HIS A 9 -8.69 -14.54 24.16
CA HIS A 9 -8.85 -14.69 25.60
C HIS A 9 -9.05 -16.15 26.01
N ILE A 10 -8.81 -16.45 27.28
CA ILE A 10 -9.08 -17.76 27.91
C ILE A 10 -10.01 -17.50 29.09
N THR A 11 -11.07 -18.30 29.19
CA THR A 11 -11.98 -18.28 30.34
C THR A 11 -11.86 -19.55 31.17
N ASN A 12 -12.15 -19.48 32.47
CA ASN A 12 -12.34 -20.63 33.33
C ASN A 12 -13.77 -21.22 33.14
N GLU A 13 -14.07 -22.31 33.88
CA GLU A 13 -15.38 -22.97 33.86
C GLU A 13 -16.53 -22.06 34.30
N GLN A 14 -16.25 -21.01 35.08
CA GLN A 14 -17.20 -20.03 35.55
C GLN A 14 -17.38 -18.85 34.56
N GLY A 15 -16.73 -18.88 33.39
CA GLY A 15 -16.80 -17.84 32.37
C GLY A 15 -15.95 -16.60 32.68
N GLN A 16 -15.10 -16.64 33.72
CA GLN A 16 -14.21 -15.52 34.07
C GLN A 16 -12.99 -15.53 33.14
N ILE A 17 -12.60 -14.38 32.61
CA ILE A 17 -11.39 -14.24 31.79
C ILE A 17 -10.16 -14.40 32.68
N ILE A 18 -9.35 -15.41 32.41
CA ILE A 18 -8.07 -15.69 33.09
C ILE A 18 -6.86 -15.26 32.28
N TYR A 19 -7.06 -15.03 30.97
CA TYR A 19 -6.09 -14.45 30.07
C TYR A 19 -6.82 -13.62 29.02
N LYS A 20 -6.28 -12.47 28.66
CA LYS A 20 -6.71 -11.65 27.53
C LYS A 20 -5.50 -11.14 26.77
N ALA A 21 -5.49 -11.30 25.45
CA ALA A 21 -4.45 -10.72 24.60
C ALA A 21 -4.55 -9.19 24.63
N GLU A 22 -3.41 -8.53 24.71
CA GLU A 22 -3.27 -7.08 24.62
C GLU A 22 -2.37 -6.73 23.43
N PRO A 23 -2.87 -6.94 22.20
CA PRO A 23 -2.08 -6.63 21.01
C PRO A 23 -1.85 -5.13 20.92
N LYS A 24 -0.64 -4.76 20.51
CA LYS A 24 -0.37 -3.36 20.18
C LYS A 24 -1.15 -2.95 18.95
N ILE A 25 -1.66 -1.74 18.96
CA ILE A 25 -2.49 -1.18 17.88
C ILE A 25 -1.72 -0.13 17.07
N ALA A 26 -2.21 0.18 15.87
CA ALA A 26 -1.71 1.30 15.10
C ALA A 26 -2.05 2.63 15.80
N CYS A 27 -1.10 3.55 15.81
CA CYS A 27 -1.26 4.84 16.48
C CYS A 27 -1.99 5.83 15.54
N GLU A 28 -3.31 5.94 15.65
CA GLU A 28 -4.07 6.94 14.88
C GLU A 28 -3.73 8.39 15.30
N ALA A 29 -3.47 8.64 16.57
CA ALA A 29 -3.06 9.95 17.06
C ALA A 29 -1.69 10.38 16.48
N CYS A 30 -0.80 9.41 16.27
CA CYS A 30 0.48 9.67 15.60
C CYS A 30 0.28 10.09 14.13
N LEU A 31 -0.68 9.48 13.42
CA LEU A 31 -0.99 9.86 12.03
C LEU A 31 -1.55 11.29 11.93
N ARG A 32 -2.19 11.79 13.00
CA ARG A 32 -2.67 13.17 13.08
C ARG A 32 -1.63 14.13 13.62
N GLY A 33 -0.44 13.67 13.99
CA GLY A 33 0.62 14.50 14.56
C GLY A 33 0.35 14.97 15.99
N GLU A 34 -0.58 14.33 16.72
CA GLU A 34 -0.93 14.68 18.09
C GLU A 34 0.09 14.15 19.12
N ILE A 35 0.70 13.02 18.81
CA ILE A 35 1.77 12.39 19.59
C ILE A 35 2.83 11.81 18.65
N GLU A 36 4.06 11.65 19.14
CA GLU A 36 5.10 10.97 18.39
C GLU A 36 4.91 9.44 18.47
N PRO A 37 5.11 8.72 17.34
CA PRO A 37 5.03 7.27 17.35
C PRO A 37 6.22 6.66 18.10
N PRO A 38 6.05 5.56 18.85
CA PRO A 38 7.17 4.86 19.43
C PRO A 38 8.08 4.31 18.32
N LEU A 39 9.39 4.55 18.44
CA LEU A 39 10.39 4.04 17.50
C LEU A 39 10.86 2.62 17.83
N THR A 40 10.65 2.20 19.07
CA THR A 40 11.02 0.88 19.58
C THR A 40 9.80 0.17 20.17
N ASP A 41 9.93 -1.13 20.38
CA ASP A 41 8.88 -1.94 21.00
C ASP A 41 8.87 -1.75 22.53
N GLU A 42 8.34 -0.63 22.99
CA GLU A 42 8.21 -0.29 24.39
C GLU A 42 7.13 -1.15 25.06
N LYS A 43 7.50 -1.83 26.16
CA LYS A 43 6.62 -2.80 26.84
C LYS A 43 5.28 -2.17 27.30
N ASP A 44 5.32 -0.93 27.77
CA ASP A 44 4.15 -0.24 28.34
C ASP A 44 3.39 0.63 27.35
N SER A 45 3.87 0.74 26.09
CA SER A 45 3.15 1.45 25.05
C SER A 45 2.03 0.58 24.45
N PRO A 46 0.79 1.07 24.36
CA PRO A 46 -0.29 0.37 23.67
C PRO A 46 -0.11 0.39 22.16
N TYR A 47 0.80 1.24 21.64
CA TYR A 47 1.01 1.44 20.22
C TYR A 47 2.15 0.59 19.68
N ALA A 48 1.94 0.09 18.46
CA ALA A 48 2.98 -0.60 17.70
C ALA A 48 4.06 0.40 17.25
N PRO A 49 5.35 -0.02 17.26
CA PRO A 49 6.42 0.85 16.81
C PRO A 49 6.30 1.18 15.33
N GLN A 50 6.64 2.40 14.97
CA GLN A 50 6.78 2.82 13.59
C GLN A 50 8.01 2.17 12.98
N VAL A 51 7.83 1.49 11.85
CA VAL A 51 8.91 0.77 11.15
C VAL A 51 9.24 1.36 9.79
N ILE A 52 8.39 2.26 9.27
CA ILE A 52 8.57 2.96 8.01
C ILE A 52 8.27 4.44 8.26
N PRO A 53 9.12 5.37 7.82
CA PRO A 53 8.83 6.80 7.86
C PRO A 53 7.51 7.15 7.17
N ALA A 54 6.78 8.15 7.66
CA ALA A 54 5.45 8.49 7.16
C ALA A 54 5.47 8.94 5.70
N ASP A 55 6.49 9.69 5.30
CA ASP A 55 6.73 10.14 3.93
C ASP A 55 6.91 8.95 2.96
N ILE A 56 7.72 7.97 3.33
CA ILE A 56 7.94 6.76 2.53
C ILE A 56 6.66 5.93 2.45
N ALA A 57 5.94 5.75 3.57
CA ALA A 57 4.66 5.03 3.57
C ALA A 57 3.63 5.71 2.66
N PHE A 58 3.59 7.05 2.66
CA PHE A 58 2.70 7.83 1.80
C PHE A 58 3.04 7.64 0.31
N LEU A 59 4.32 7.80 -0.07
CA LEU A 59 4.77 7.64 -1.46
C LEU A 59 4.51 6.22 -1.98
N MET A 60 4.82 5.20 -1.18
CA MET A 60 4.53 3.81 -1.56
C MET A 60 3.04 3.54 -1.70
N THR A 61 2.21 4.12 -0.81
CA THR A 61 0.75 3.98 -0.92
C THR A 61 0.23 4.68 -2.18
N SER A 62 0.77 5.85 -2.54
CA SER A 62 0.43 6.55 -3.79
C SER A 62 0.77 5.70 -5.00
N ALA A 63 1.99 5.19 -5.10
CA ALA A 63 2.40 4.30 -6.18
C ALA A 63 1.52 3.04 -6.29
N LEU A 64 1.14 2.45 -5.16
CA LEU A 64 0.24 1.29 -5.13
C LEU A 64 -1.22 1.62 -5.49
N LYS A 65 -1.67 2.86 -5.28
CA LYS A 65 -2.95 3.35 -5.80
C LYS A 65 -2.93 3.47 -7.32
N ASP A 66 -1.80 3.88 -7.89
CA ASP A 66 -1.67 4.02 -9.34
C ASP A 66 -1.66 2.67 -10.06
N VAL A 67 -1.25 1.59 -9.41
CA VAL A 67 -1.47 0.23 -9.92
C VAL A 67 -2.96 -0.04 -10.17
N ILE A 68 -3.86 0.47 -9.32
CA ILE A 68 -5.31 0.34 -9.50
C ILE A 68 -5.84 1.39 -10.49
N ARG A 69 -5.31 2.61 -10.48
CA ARG A 69 -5.77 3.68 -11.37
C ARG A 69 -5.41 3.44 -12.82
N TYR A 70 -4.18 3.03 -13.08
CA TYR A 70 -3.58 2.99 -14.41
C TYR A 70 -2.89 1.66 -14.75
N GLY A 71 -2.56 0.84 -13.74
CA GLY A 71 -1.72 -0.34 -13.88
C GLY A 71 -2.47 -1.66 -13.93
N THR A 72 -1.78 -2.72 -13.54
CA THR A 72 -2.25 -4.12 -13.60
C THR A 72 -3.43 -4.43 -12.69
N GLY A 73 -3.74 -3.55 -11.73
CA GLY A 73 -4.90 -3.64 -10.83
C GLY A 73 -6.15 -2.90 -11.32
N SER A 74 -6.17 -2.38 -12.54
CA SER A 74 -7.19 -1.44 -13.02
C SER A 74 -8.63 -1.99 -13.02
N GLN A 75 -8.83 -3.31 -13.03
CA GLN A 75 -10.16 -3.91 -12.86
C GLN A 75 -10.80 -3.57 -11.50
N ALA A 76 -9.99 -3.31 -10.46
CA ALA A 76 -10.49 -2.93 -9.14
C ALA A 76 -11.20 -1.57 -9.12
N ARG A 77 -11.08 -0.75 -10.17
CA ARG A 77 -11.85 0.50 -10.33
C ARG A 77 -13.37 0.29 -10.33
N VAL A 78 -13.83 -0.93 -10.63
CA VAL A 78 -15.25 -1.30 -10.55
C VAL A 78 -15.83 -1.15 -9.13
N LEU A 79 -14.99 -1.12 -8.10
CA LEU A 79 -15.39 -0.85 -6.72
C LEU A 79 -15.72 0.63 -6.47
N ASN A 80 -15.39 1.51 -7.41
CA ASN A 80 -15.63 2.95 -7.36
C ASN A 80 -15.14 3.60 -6.06
N ARG A 81 -13.88 3.29 -5.69
CA ARG A 81 -13.21 3.80 -4.48
C ARG A 81 -11.82 4.32 -4.82
N ASN A 82 -11.43 5.45 -4.19
CA ASN A 82 -10.15 6.11 -4.38
C ASN A 82 -9.13 5.79 -3.27
N ASP A 83 -9.57 5.08 -2.22
CA ASP A 83 -8.73 4.71 -1.08
C ASP A 83 -8.08 3.33 -1.21
N LEU A 84 -8.28 2.64 -2.33
CA LEU A 84 -7.71 1.32 -2.58
C LEU A 84 -6.31 1.41 -3.17
N ALA A 85 -5.42 0.57 -2.67
CA ALA A 85 -4.07 0.36 -3.15
C ALA A 85 -3.78 -1.14 -3.25
N GLY A 86 -2.87 -1.56 -4.14
CA GLY A 86 -2.57 -2.98 -4.26
C GLY A 86 -1.56 -3.30 -5.35
N LYS A 87 -1.16 -4.58 -5.41
CA LYS A 87 -0.20 -5.09 -6.39
C LYS A 87 -0.50 -6.53 -6.77
N THR A 88 -0.38 -6.83 -8.05
CA THR A 88 -0.36 -8.19 -8.58
C THR A 88 0.99 -8.86 -8.32
N GLY A 89 0.99 -10.16 -8.14
CA GLY A 89 2.17 -11.01 -8.15
C GLY A 89 1.96 -12.19 -9.08
N THR A 90 3.00 -12.58 -9.79
CA THR A 90 3.00 -13.76 -10.64
C THR A 90 4.41 -14.33 -10.63
N THR A 91 4.57 -15.59 -10.27
CA THR A 91 5.86 -16.30 -10.35
C THR A 91 6.15 -16.73 -11.77
N SER A 92 7.40 -17.12 -12.03
CA SER A 92 7.81 -17.72 -13.31
C SER A 92 6.90 -18.90 -13.66
N ASP A 93 6.63 -19.09 -14.94
CA ASP A 93 5.76 -20.13 -15.47
C ASP A 93 4.33 -20.13 -14.94
N TYR A 94 3.90 -19.02 -14.32
CA TYR A 94 2.55 -18.84 -13.76
C TYR A 94 2.18 -19.91 -12.71
N VAL A 95 3.14 -20.36 -11.92
CA VAL A 95 2.91 -21.41 -10.89
C VAL A 95 2.07 -20.85 -9.75
N ASP A 96 2.36 -19.60 -9.35
CA ASP A 96 1.61 -18.87 -8.31
C ASP A 96 1.16 -17.53 -8.84
N THR A 97 -0.09 -17.20 -8.58
CA THR A 97 -0.66 -15.90 -8.91
C THR A 97 -1.28 -15.25 -7.68
N TRP A 98 -0.99 -13.97 -7.51
CA TRP A 98 -1.33 -13.21 -6.33
C TRP A 98 -1.98 -11.88 -6.66
N PHE A 99 -2.83 -11.43 -5.77
CA PHE A 99 -3.17 -10.03 -5.62
C PHE A 99 -3.24 -9.68 -4.13
N THR A 100 -2.45 -8.70 -3.71
CA THR A 100 -2.55 -8.11 -2.38
C THR A 100 -3.01 -6.67 -2.52
N GLY A 101 -4.09 -6.33 -1.83
CA GLY A 101 -4.61 -4.97 -1.84
C GLY A 101 -5.18 -4.57 -0.49
N PHE A 102 -5.26 -3.28 -0.26
CA PHE A 102 -5.64 -2.72 1.03
C PHE A 102 -6.29 -1.34 0.91
N ASN A 103 -6.92 -0.93 1.99
CA ASN A 103 -7.22 0.46 2.31
C ASN A 103 -6.74 0.76 3.74
N SER A 104 -7.12 1.90 4.31
CA SER A 104 -6.72 2.28 5.68
C SER A 104 -7.19 1.33 6.78
N ASN A 105 -8.19 0.50 6.53
CA ASN A 105 -8.85 -0.33 7.55
C ASN A 105 -8.63 -1.83 7.34
N LEU A 106 -8.38 -2.27 6.11
CA LEU A 106 -8.38 -3.67 5.73
C LEU A 106 -7.29 -3.97 4.71
N VAL A 107 -6.58 -5.06 4.91
CA VAL A 107 -5.69 -5.68 3.93
C VAL A 107 -6.20 -7.08 3.61
N SER A 108 -6.18 -7.44 2.34
CA SER A 108 -6.55 -8.78 1.88
C SER A 108 -5.56 -9.24 0.81
N THR A 109 -5.23 -10.52 0.88
CA THR A 109 -4.38 -11.19 -0.10
C THR A 109 -5.13 -12.38 -0.66
N VAL A 110 -5.12 -12.52 -1.97
CA VAL A 110 -5.61 -13.71 -2.69
C VAL A 110 -4.43 -14.37 -3.37
N TRP A 111 -4.36 -15.66 -3.20
CA TRP A 111 -3.40 -16.55 -3.86
C TRP A 111 -4.15 -17.65 -4.60
N ILE A 112 -3.66 -17.97 -5.79
CA ILE A 112 -4.11 -19.11 -6.58
C ILE A 112 -2.86 -19.87 -7.05
N GLY A 113 -2.83 -21.16 -6.77
CA GLY A 113 -1.75 -22.06 -7.07
C GLY A 113 -2.15 -23.51 -6.78
N PHE A 114 -1.23 -24.42 -6.96
CA PHE A 114 -1.39 -25.85 -6.70
C PHE A 114 -0.39 -26.30 -5.62
N ASP A 115 -0.74 -27.35 -4.87
CA ASP A 115 0.17 -27.94 -3.86
C ASP A 115 1.45 -28.49 -4.48
N GLN A 116 1.35 -28.97 -5.73
CA GLN A 116 2.51 -29.33 -6.55
C GLN A 116 2.72 -28.26 -7.61
N PRO A 117 3.97 -27.92 -7.97
CA PRO A 117 4.27 -26.87 -8.93
C PRO A 117 3.65 -27.17 -10.31
N ASN A 118 2.50 -26.61 -10.59
CA ASN A 118 1.82 -26.65 -11.88
C ASN A 118 1.40 -25.23 -12.26
N SER A 119 1.48 -24.93 -13.56
CA SER A 119 1.07 -23.64 -14.06
C SER A 119 -0.44 -23.42 -13.92
N VAL A 120 -0.82 -22.28 -13.35
CA VAL A 120 -2.21 -21.78 -13.35
C VAL A 120 -2.63 -21.30 -14.73
N GLN A 121 -1.65 -21.04 -15.62
CA GLN A 121 -1.80 -20.51 -16.99
C GLN A 121 -2.43 -19.12 -17.07
N GLU A 122 -2.48 -18.41 -15.95
CA GLU A 122 -3.02 -17.05 -15.85
C GLU A 122 -2.19 -16.22 -14.88
N TYR A 123 -2.14 -14.91 -15.09
CA TYR A 123 -1.45 -13.99 -14.18
C TYR A 123 -2.41 -13.40 -13.13
N GLY A 124 -1.83 -12.80 -12.09
CA GLY A 124 -2.56 -12.32 -10.90
C GLY A 124 -3.71 -11.35 -11.20
N ALA A 125 -3.58 -10.53 -12.26
CA ALA A 125 -4.65 -9.61 -12.67
C ALA A 125 -5.90 -10.35 -13.20
N LYS A 126 -5.76 -11.56 -13.73
CA LYS A 126 -6.89 -12.35 -14.26
C LYS A 126 -7.39 -13.42 -13.29
N ALA A 127 -6.49 -14.03 -12.54
CA ALA A 127 -6.86 -15.12 -11.63
C ALA A 127 -7.20 -14.59 -10.23
N ALA A 128 -6.28 -13.90 -9.56
CA ALA A 128 -6.42 -13.50 -8.15
C ALA A 128 -7.22 -12.21 -7.95
N LEU A 129 -7.04 -11.21 -8.82
CA LEU A 129 -7.69 -9.89 -8.69
C LEU A 129 -9.22 -9.94 -8.69
N PRO A 130 -9.91 -10.72 -9.55
CA PRO A 130 -11.38 -10.79 -9.51
C PRO A 130 -11.92 -11.28 -8.16
N MET A 131 -11.30 -12.30 -7.57
CA MET A 131 -11.68 -12.82 -6.25
C MET A 131 -11.45 -11.78 -5.15
N TRP A 132 -10.35 -11.03 -5.23
CA TRP A 132 -10.08 -9.93 -4.32
C TRP A 132 -11.15 -8.82 -4.45
N ILE A 133 -11.55 -8.48 -5.66
CA ILE A 133 -12.62 -7.50 -5.92
C ILE A 133 -13.93 -7.93 -5.29
N ASP A 134 -14.31 -9.19 -5.45
CA ASP A 134 -15.57 -9.72 -4.90
C ASP A 134 -15.56 -9.71 -3.37
N PHE A 135 -14.44 -10.11 -2.77
CA PHE A 135 -14.25 -10.00 -1.32
C PHE A 135 -14.36 -8.55 -0.83
N MET A 136 -13.61 -7.62 -1.44
CA MET A 136 -13.59 -6.22 -1.01
C MET A 136 -14.94 -5.52 -1.24
N ARG A 137 -15.69 -5.89 -2.25
CA ARG A 137 -17.04 -5.37 -2.50
C ARG A 137 -17.95 -5.61 -1.30
N VAL A 138 -17.86 -6.78 -0.67
CA VAL A 138 -18.64 -7.13 0.51
C VAL A 138 -18.03 -6.52 1.77
N ALA A 139 -16.73 -6.66 1.95
CA ALA A 139 -16.04 -6.24 3.16
C ALA A 139 -16.06 -4.72 3.38
N LEU A 140 -16.08 -3.92 2.31
CA LEU A 140 -16.11 -2.46 2.38
C LEU A 140 -17.52 -1.85 2.28
N LYS A 141 -18.55 -2.69 2.23
CA LYS A 141 -19.93 -2.21 2.15
C LYS A 141 -20.28 -1.35 3.37
N GLY A 142 -20.73 -0.12 3.12
CA GLY A 142 -21.08 0.83 4.18
C GLY A 142 -19.89 1.49 4.89
N GLN A 143 -18.67 1.19 4.50
CA GLN A 143 -17.48 1.85 5.03
C GLN A 143 -17.15 3.11 4.21
N ALA A 144 -16.99 4.24 4.90
CA ALA A 144 -16.53 5.47 4.28
C ALA A 144 -15.09 5.33 3.77
N GLU A 145 -14.78 6.02 2.67
CA GLU A 145 -13.41 6.15 2.21
C GLU A 145 -12.57 6.95 3.21
N LYS A 146 -11.34 6.51 3.44
CA LYS A 146 -10.37 7.23 4.25
C LYS A 146 -9.10 7.44 3.44
N THR A 147 -8.69 8.69 3.30
CA THR A 147 -7.41 9.05 2.67
C THR A 147 -6.32 9.16 3.73
N MET A 148 -5.12 8.68 3.40
CA MET A 148 -3.94 8.93 4.22
C MET A 148 -3.62 10.44 4.18
N PRO A 149 -3.45 11.12 5.32
CA PRO A 149 -3.03 12.51 5.32
C PRO A 149 -1.65 12.66 4.69
N GLN A 150 -1.48 13.70 3.89
CA GLN A 150 -0.18 14.00 3.27
C GLN A 150 0.79 14.51 4.33
N PRO A 151 1.95 13.87 4.51
CA PRO A 151 2.99 14.35 5.42
C PRO A 151 3.52 15.72 5.00
N THR A 152 4.01 16.50 5.99
CA THR A 152 4.51 17.87 5.76
C THR A 152 5.72 17.95 4.84
N ASP A 153 6.48 16.85 4.77
CA ASP A 153 7.70 16.75 3.94
C ASP A 153 7.41 16.25 2.52
N ILE A 154 6.14 15.99 2.20
CA ILE A 154 5.71 15.63 0.85
C ILE A 154 5.13 16.87 0.16
N VAL A 155 5.55 17.07 -1.06
CA VAL A 155 5.06 18.13 -1.97
C VAL A 155 4.58 17.50 -3.28
N THR A 156 3.74 18.22 -3.99
CA THR A 156 3.34 17.86 -5.36
C THR A 156 4.10 18.71 -6.36
N ALA A 157 4.44 18.12 -7.49
CA ALA A 157 5.00 18.84 -8.63
C ALA A 157 4.43 18.30 -9.94
N SER A 158 4.36 19.15 -10.94
CA SER A 158 3.99 18.79 -12.30
C SER A 158 5.17 18.14 -13.00
N ILE A 159 4.95 16.97 -13.62
CA ILE A 159 5.97 16.26 -14.38
C ILE A 159 5.46 15.88 -15.77
N ASP A 160 6.39 15.68 -16.68
CA ASP A 160 6.15 15.00 -17.94
C ASP A 160 6.03 13.48 -17.68
N PRO A 161 4.89 12.85 -17.97
CA PRO A 161 4.68 11.42 -17.69
C PRO A 161 5.60 10.49 -18.50
N THR A 162 6.22 10.99 -19.58
CA THR A 162 7.10 10.20 -20.43
C THR A 162 8.56 10.25 -19.97
N THR A 163 9.02 11.43 -19.57
CA THR A 163 10.43 11.66 -19.21
C THR A 163 10.68 11.73 -17.70
N GLY A 164 9.63 12.00 -16.92
CA GLY A 164 9.74 12.27 -15.47
C GLY A 164 10.30 13.66 -15.13
N ASN A 165 10.57 14.50 -16.12
CA ASN A 165 11.12 15.83 -15.90
C ASN A 165 10.08 16.77 -15.27
N LEU A 166 10.55 17.65 -14.38
CA LEU A 166 9.71 18.70 -13.81
C LEU A 166 9.24 19.67 -14.89
N LEU A 167 7.97 20.02 -14.82
CA LEU A 167 7.34 21.00 -15.71
C LEU A 167 6.71 22.12 -14.88
N PRO A 168 6.58 23.33 -15.48
CA PRO A 168 5.77 24.39 -14.86
C PRO A 168 4.34 23.94 -14.58
N ASP A 169 3.77 24.41 -13.47
CA ASP A 169 2.39 24.09 -13.10
C ASP A 169 1.42 24.53 -14.21
N GLY A 170 0.45 23.64 -14.49
CA GLY A 170 -0.55 23.87 -15.54
C GLY A 170 -0.06 23.61 -16.97
N THR A 171 1.13 23.05 -17.18
CA THR A 171 1.60 22.62 -18.50
C THR A 171 0.65 21.56 -19.07
N PRO A 172 0.08 21.76 -20.29
CA PRO A 172 -0.80 20.76 -20.89
C PRO A 172 -0.10 19.41 -21.07
N GLY A 173 -0.78 18.34 -20.62
CA GLY A 173 -0.24 16.97 -20.68
C GLY A 173 0.63 16.57 -19.49
N SER A 174 0.96 17.51 -18.58
CA SER A 174 1.64 17.16 -17.33
C SER A 174 0.71 16.38 -16.38
N ILE A 175 1.31 15.60 -15.51
CA ILE A 175 0.63 14.96 -14.38
C ILE A 175 1.20 15.52 -13.08
N LEU A 176 0.37 15.51 -12.02
CA LEU A 176 0.82 15.83 -10.66
C LEU A 176 1.33 14.57 -9.98
N GLU A 177 2.56 14.66 -9.44
CA GLU A 177 3.19 13.57 -8.74
C GLU A 177 3.72 14.04 -7.37
N TYR A 178 3.90 13.09 -6.44
CA TYR A 178 4.34 13.36 -5.08
C TYR A 178 5.84 13.15 -4.94
N PHE A 179 6.50 14.09 -4.26
CA PHE A 179 7.94 14.07 -4.00
C PHE A 179 8.23 14.40 -2.54
N ARG A 180 9.33 13.89 -2.01
CA ARG A 180 9.92 14.48 -0.82
C ARG A 180 10.53 15.83 -1.17
N LYS A 181 10.38 16.81 -0.29
CA LYS A 181 10.96 18.16 -0.51
C LYS A 181 12.43 18.11 -0.85
N ASP A 182 13.22 17.30 -0.12
CA ASP A 182 14.65 17.18 -0.32
C ASP A 182 15.00 16.57 -1.67
N ASP A 183 14.21 15.62 -2.16
CA ASP A 183 14.44 14.98 -3.45
C ASP A 183 14.08 15.91 -4.60
N LEU A 184 12.97 16.68 -4.46
CA LEU A 184 12.57 17.65 -5.47
C LEU A 184 13.65 18.73 -5.69
N SER A 185 14.28 19.21 -4.61
CA SER A 185 15.36 20.18 -4.71
C SER A 185 16.59 19.64 -5.46
N ARG A 186 16.85 18.36 -5.38
CA ARG A 186 17.94 17.69 -6.13
C ARG A 186 17.60 17.54 -7.61
N ILE A 187 16.36 17.18 -7.93
CA ILE A 187 15.92 17.04 -9.34
C ILE A 187 15.98 18.38 -10.06
N SER A 188 15.56 19.47 -9.40
CA SER A 188 15.58 20.81 -10.00
C SER A 188 16.99 21.39 -10.24
N THR A 189 18.03 20.84 -9.60
CA THR A 189 19.43 21.27 -9.75
C THR A 189 20.22 20.42 -10.75
N GLN A 190 19.68 19.28 -11.18
CA GLN A 190 20.30 18.47 -12.23
C GLN A 190 19.82 18.91 -13.62
N GLU A 191 20.51 19.84 -14.23
CA GLU A 191 20.52 20.05 -15.69
C GLU A 191 21.27 18.89 -16.39
N ASP A 192 20.94 17.63 -16.07
CA ASP A 192 21.56 16.47 -16.69
C ASP A 192 20.60 15.81 -17.66
N THR A 193 20.88 16.04 -18.93
CA THR A 193 20.23 15.51 -20.13
C THR A 193 20.57 14.04 -20.40
N THR A 194 20.67 13.21 -19.40
CA THR A 194 20.76 11.75 -19.60
C THR A 194 19.36 11.14 -19.45
N PRO A 195 18.76 10.61 -20.53
CA PRO A 195 17.51 9.91 -20.42
C PRO A 195 17.71 8.70 -19.50
N PHE A 196 16.76 8.50 -18.57
CA PHE A 196 16.68 7.31 -17.73
C PHE A 196 16.60 6.08 -18.65
N ASN A 197 17.72 5.41 -18.87
CA ASN A 197 17.72 4.15 -19.59
C ASN A 197 16.98 3.13 -18.73
N ALA A 198 15.81 2.72 -19.21
CA ALA A 198 15.11 1.57 -18.67
C ALA A 198 16.11 0.41 -18.56
N ILE A 199 16.26 -0.11 -17.34
CA ILE A 199 17.08 -1.29 -17.09
C ILE A 199 16.52 -2.41 -17.97
N ASP A 200 17.32 -2.83 -18.94
CA ASP A 200 17.05 -4.01 -19.77
C ASP A 200 16.70 -5.18 -18.84
N SER A 201 15.49 -5.66 -18.94
CA SER A 201 15.10 -6.93 -18.34
C SER A 201 15.78 -8.02 -19.13
N PRO A 202 16.65 -8.86 -18.53
CA PRO A 202 17.12 -10.06 -19.22
C PRO A 202 15.93 -10.98 -19.45
N GLY A 203 15.81 -11.44 -20.70
CA GLY A 203 14.79 -12.33 -21.23
C GLY A 203 14.76 -13.73 -20.59
#